data_549998d8e9eb51dbed79e822b07e2f33
#
_entry.id   549998d8e9eb51dbed79e822b07e2f33
#
_cell.length_a   1.000
_cell.length_b   1.000
_cell.length_c   1.000
_cell.angle_alpha   90.00
_cell.angle_beta   90.00
_cell.angle_gamma   90.00
#
_symmetry.space_group_name_H-M   'P 1'
#
loop_
_entity.id
_entity.type
_entity.pdbx_description
1 polymer ?
#
loop_
_entity_poly.entity_id
_entity_poly.type
_entity_poly.pdbx_seq_one_letter_code
_entity_poly.pdbx_strand_id
1 'polypeptide(L)'
;LRMQGAGVKYVHGGAALQEIVVPVLHVSKGRSAADDVRAVEFTILQRTDRLSSRQLTVEFFQNEPVGGKIRARTVLAGLWGHDTAGNDVLISNETPVAFDLLGQEKSERHVTATLMLTSDAERFNGTNIELRLREKTDGSNVLVMLDQKARYFFKQGVVADDAGFFD
;
A
#
# COMPACT_ATOMS: atom_id res chain seq x y z
N LEU A 1 -19.79 82.91 -13.91
CA LEU A 1 -19.71 81.68 -14.71
C LEU A 1 -19.30 80.53 -13.83
N ARG A 2 -20.22 79.61 -13.64
CA ARG A 2 -20.05 78.45 -12.80
C ARG A 2 -19.52 77.28 -13.69
N MET A 3 -18.30 76.89 -13.50
CA MET A 3 -17.80 75.67 -14.17
C MET A 3 -18.30 74.45 -13.41
N GLN A 4 -19.24 73.80 -14.03
CA GLN A 4 -19.61 72.44 -13.66
C GLN A 4 -18.59 71.49 -14.26
N GLY A 5 -18.18 70.51 -13.46
CA GLY A 5 -17.43 69.33 -13.95
C GLY A 5 -16.11 69.06 -13.24
N ALA A 6 -16.13 69.01 -11.91
CA ALA A 6 -15.10 68.24 -11.26
C ALA A 6 -15.54 66.76 -11.32
N GLY A 7 -15.26 66.14 -12.44
CA GLY A 7 -15.31 64.71 -12.54
C GLY A 7 -14.39 64.13 -11.47
N VAL A 8 -14.90 63.22 -10.68
CA VAL A 8 -14.10 62.39 -9.78
C VAL A 8 -13.08 61.68 -10.66
N LYS A 9 -11.86 62.21 -10.73
CA LYS A 9 -10.74 61.47 -11.23
C LYS A 9 -10.50 60.35 -10.22
N TYR A 10 -10.90 59.16 -10.57
CA TYR A 10 -10.29 57.97 -9.97
C TYR A 10 -8.81 58.06 -10.34
N VAL A 11 -8.05 58.59 -9.45
CA VAL A 11 -6.62 58.43 -9.47
C VAL A 11 -6.43 56.97 -9.07
N HIS A 12 -6.19 56.12 -10.02
CA HIS A 12 -5.60 54.84 -9.77
C HIS A 12 -4.22 55.11 -9.18
N GLY A 13 -4.24 55.05 -7.91
CA GLY A 13 -3.43 55.52 -6.93
C GLY A 13 -2.00 55.11 -6.98
N GLY A 14 -1.34 55.59 -6.06
CA GLY A 14 -0.10 55.00 -5.62
C GLY A 14 -0.35 53.55 -5.17
N ALA A 15 0.59 52.67 -5.50
CA ALA A 15 0.57 51.30 -5.10
C ALA A 15 0.32 51.19 -3.59
N ALA A 16 -0.83 50.61 -3.23
CA ALA A 16 -1.09 50.30 -1.84
C ALA A 16 -0.07 49.28 -1.37
N LEU A 17 0.33 49.35 -0.11
CA LEU A 17 1.24 48.35 0.48
C LEU A 17 0.82 46.89 0.19
N GLN A 18 -0.48 46.67 0.07
CA GLN A 18 -1.07 45.37 -0.31
C GLN A 18 -0.76 44.97 -1.78
N GLU A 19 -0.48 45.90 -2.65
CA GLU A 19 -0.13 45.63 -4.03
C GLU A 19 1.39 45.45 -4.23
N ILE A 20 2.18 45.89 -3.26
CA ILE A 20 3.66 45.79 -3.31
C ILE A 20 4.16 44.57 -2.51
N VAL A 21 3.38 44.08 -1.54
CA VAL A 21 3.79 42.96 -0.71
C VAL A 21 3.45 41.66 -1.42
N VAL A 22 4.44 41.06 -2.06
CA VAL A 22 4.36 39.70 -2.61
C VAL A 22 4.92 38.76 -1.55
N PRO A 23 4.16 37.79 -1.07
CA PRO A 23 4.71 36.79 -0.15
C PRO A 23 5.78 35.96 -0.88
N VAL A 24 7.02 36.02 -0.42
CA VAL A 24 8.10 35.18 -0.91
C VAL A 24 8.21 33.98 0.03
N LEU A 25 7.83 32.82 -0.47
CA LEU A 25 8.00 31.57 0.26
C LEU A 25 9.35 30.94 -0.13
N HIS A 26 10.28 30.92 0.81
CA HIS A 26 11.53 30.16 0.65
C HIS A 26 11.28 28.73 1.04
N VAL A 27 11.22 27.84 0.06
CA VAL A 27 11.16 26.39 0.30
C VAL A 27 12.56 25.83 0.08
N SER A 28 13.18 25.33 1.13
CA SER A 28 14.43 24.59 1.04
C SER A 28 14.19 23.13 1.35
N LYS A 29 14.54 22.23 0.44
CA LYS A 29 14.57 20.80 0.70
C LYS A 29 15.96 20.45 1.27
N GLY A 30 15.99 19.81 2.43
CA GLY A 30 17.22 19.25 2.97
C GLY A 30 17.82 18.24 1.98
N ARG A 31 19.14 18.26 1.81
CA ARG A 31 19.84 17.34 0.90
C ARG A 31 20.18 15.99 1.54
N SER A 32 19.85 15.80 2.80
CA SER A 32 20.08 14.54 3.51
C SER A 32 18.88 13.61 3.32
N ALA A 33 19.13 12.36 2.93
CA ALA A 33 18.08 11.32 2.87
C ALA A 33 17.38 11.12 4.23
N ALA A 34 18.05 11.44 5.34
CA ALA A 34 17.48 11.41 6.68
C ALA A 34 16.44 12.52 6.92
N ASP A 35 16.40 13.56 6.06
CA ASP A 35 15.45 14.67 6.16
C ASP A 35 14.18 14.47 5.34
N ASP A 36 14.12 13.47 4.48
CA ASP A 36 12.98 13.19 3.65
C ASP A 36 11.88 12.44 4.42
N VAL A 37 10.64 12.86 4.23
CA VAL A 37 9.47 12.11 4.69
C VAL A 37 9.35 10.85 3.84
N ARG A 38 9.25 9.70 4.48
CA ARG A 38 9.16 8.40 3.82
C ARG A 38 8.06 7.52 4.39
N ALA A 39 7.60 6.58 3.60
CA ALA A 39 6.70 5.55 4.07
C ALA A 39 7.46 4.57 4.99
N VAL A 40 6.75 4.04 5.99
CA VAL A 40 7.28 3.03 6.88
C VAL A 40 7.65 1.77 6.08
N GLU A 41 8.77 1.16 6.43
CA GLU A 41 9.20 -0.10 5.86
C GLU A 41 8.70 -1.28 6.69
N PHE A 42 8.53 -2.41 6.02
CA PHE A 42 8.07 -3.64 6.65
C PHE A 42 8.79 -4.85 6.05
N THR A 43 8.69 -5.98 6.74
CA THR A 43 9.28 -7.26 6.35
C THR A 43 8.21 -8.34 6.40
N ILE A 44 8.17 -9.22 5.40
CA ILE A 44 7.31 -10.41 5.40
C ILE A 44 7.98 -11.47 6.27
N LEU A 45 7.28 -11.93 7.32
CA LEU A 45 7.75 -13.01 8.18
C LEU A 45 7.21 -14.34 7.67
N GLN A 46 7.93 -14.96 6.74
CA GLN A 46 7.55 -16.25 6.19
C GLN A 46 8.00 -17.38 7.11
N ARG A 47 7.04 -18.06 7.78
CA ARG A 47 7.31 -19.18 8.70
C ARG A 47 7.29 -20.54 8.01
N THR A 48 6.64 -20.64 6.87
CA THR A 48 6.53 -21.86 6.07
C THR A 48 6.60 -21.51 4.57
N ASP A 49 7.09 -22.46 3.80
CA ASP A 49 7.09 -22.39 2.33
C ASP A 49 5.97 -23.25 1.71
N ARG A 50 5.10 -23.85 2.53
CA ARG A 50 4.02 -24.72 2.07
C ARG A 50 2.66 -24.22 2.50
N LEU A 51 1.72 -24.33 1.59
CA LEU A 51 0.30 -24.06 1.83
C LEU A 51 -0.51 -25.30 1.49
N SER A 52 -1.15 -25.90 2.49
CA SER A 52 -1.98 -27.11 2.34
C SER A 52 -3.47 -26.85 2.57
N SER A 53 -3.84 -25.64 2.96
CA SER A 53 -5.21 -25.22 3.24
C SER A 53 -5.67 -24.16 2.23
N ARG A 54 -6.97 -23.85 2.24
CA ARG A 54 -7.53 -22.73 1.45
C ARG A 54 -7.34 -21.36 2.08
N GLN A 55 -6.61 -21.31 3.20
CA GLN A 55 -6.37 -20.09 3.95
C GLN A 55 -4.88 -19.98 4.27
N LEU A 56 -4.33 -18.79 4.04
CA LEU A 56 -2.97 -18.45 4.45
C LEU A 56 -3.02 -17.22 5.37
N THR A 57 -2.49 -17.38 6.59
CA THR A 57 -2.21 -16.23 7.45
C THR A 57 -0.76 -15.83 7.28
N VAL A 58 -0.56 -14.60 6.83
CA VAL A 58 0.76 -13.99 6.64
C VAL A 58 1.02 -13.04 7.80
N GLU A 59 2.21 -13.12 8.33
CA GLU A 59 2.70 -12.20 9.36
C GLU A 59 3.69 -11.22 8.74
N PHE A 60 3.57 -9.95 9.13
CA PHE A 60 4.46 -8.88 8.73
C PHE A 60 5.04 -8.22 9.97
N PHE A 61 6.23 -7.72 9.85
CA PHE A 61 6.88 -6.91 10.86
C PHE A 61 7.09 -5.49 10.33
N GLN A 62 6.52 -4.51 11.04
CA GLN A 62 6.76 -3.10 10.75
C GLN A 62 8.11 -2.71 11.35
N ASN A 63 9.07 -2.33 10.51
CA ASN A 63 10.48 -2.19 10.90
C ASN A 63 10.70 -1.06 11.91
N GLU A 64 9.88 -0.02 11.87
CA GLU A 64 9.99 1.16 12.73
C GLU A 64 8.60 1.72 13.09
N PRO A 65 8.45 2.42 14.20
CA PRO A 65 7.18 3.06 14.54
C PRO A 65 6.87 4.22 13.59
N VAL A 66 5.58 4.41 13.31
CA VAL A 66 5.10 5.59 12.58
C VAL A 66 5.24 6.82 13.48
N GLY A 67 5.66 7.93 12.91
CA GLY A 67 5.81 9.21 13.62
C GLY A 67 6.89 10.09 13.01
N GLY A 68 6.83 11.38 13.29
CA GLY A 68 7.79 12.34 12.76
C GLY A 68 7.81 12.35 11.22
N LYS A 69 8.90 11.84 10.65
CA LYS A 69 9.11 11.74 9.19
C LYS A 69 8.66 10.41 8.60
N ILE A 70 8.33 9.43 9.44
CA ILE A 70 7.85 8.11 9.02
C ILE A 70 6.33 8.13 8.89
N ARG A 71 5.83 7.91 7.69
CA ARG A 71 4.40 7.90 7.37
C ARG A 71 3.83 6.49 7.38
N ALA A 72 2.59 6.37 7.83
CA ALA A 72 1.83 5.15 7.70
C ALA A 72 1.70 4.75 6.21
N ARG A 73 1.56 3.43 5.99
CA ARG A 73 1.48 2.82 4.66
C ARG A 73 0.42 1.74 4.66
N THR A 74 -0.33 1.61 3.58
CA THR A 74 -1.27 0.51 3.40
C THR A 74 -0.98 -0.18 2.07
N VAL A 75 -0.83 -1.50 2.12
CA VAL A 75 -0.62 -2.34 0.93
C VAL A 75 -1.78 -3.33 0.78
N LEU A 76 -2.01 -3.81 -0.43
CA LEU A 76 -2.93 -4.91 -0.72
C LEU A 76 -2.10 -6.19 -0.87
N ALA A 77 -2.36 -7.16 -0.02
CA ALA A 77 -1.73 -8.48 -0.07
C ALA A 77 -2.65 -9.46 -0.81
N GLY A 78 -2.09 -10.25 -1.72
CA GLY A 78 -2.80 -11.29 -2.45
C GLY A 78 -1.89 -12.43 -2.85
N LEU A 79 -2.48 -13.58 -3.20
CA LEU A 79 -1.76 -14.75 -3.72
C LEU A 79 -1.95 -14.85 -5.23
N TRP A 80 -0.86 -15.11 -5.92
CA TRP A 80 -0.81 -15.15 -7.38
C TRP A 80 -0.18 -16.46 -7.87
N GLY A 81 -0.82 -17.04 -8.87
CA GLY A 81 -0.29 -18.17 -9.61
C GLY A 81 0.19 -17.75 -11.00
N HIS A 82 1.04 -18.55 -11.63
CA HIS A 82 1.45 -18.38 -13.02
C HIS A 82 0.77 -19.45 -13.86
N ASP A 83 -0.01 -19.04 -14.85
CA ASP A 83 -0.61 -19.98 -15.79
C ASP A 83 0.43 -20.56 -16.79
N THR A 84 0.01 -21.52 -17.59
CA THR A 84 0.87 -22.16 -18.59
C THR A 84 1.30 -21.21 -19.72
N ALA A 85 0.61 -20.08 -19.89
CA ALA A 85 0.97 -19.04 -20.83
C ALA A 85 1.92 -17.99 -20.21
N GLY A 86 2.24 -18.12 -18.90
CA GLY A 86 3.10 -17.20 -18.17
C GLY A 86 2.39 -15.96 -17.63
N ASN A 87 1.03 -15.94 -17.65
CA ASN A 87 0.29 -14.82 -17.09
C ASN A 87 0.13 -14.98 -15.58
N ASP A 88 0.13 -13.85 -14.91
CA ASP A 88 -0.16 -13.76 -13.49
C ASP A 88 -1.68 -13.80 -13.24
N VAL A 89 -2.12 -14.71 -12.40
CA VAL A 89 -3.53 -14.88 -12.02
C VAL A 89 -3.66 -14.68 -10.52
N LEU A 90 -4.52 -13.75 -10.11
CA LEU A 90 -4.87 -13.58 -8.70
C LEU A 90 -5.76 -14.76 -8.27
N ILE A 91 -5.32 -15.52 -7.28
CA ILE A 91 -5.97 -16.75 -6.82
C ILE A 91 -6.46 -16.67 -5.38
N SER A 92 -6.47 -15.48 -4.79
CA SER A 92 -7.05 -15.22 -3.47
C SER A 92 -7.84 -13.92 -3.47
N ASN A 93 -8.55 -13.63 -2.36
CA ASN A 93 -8.95 -12.26 -2.09
C ASN A 93 -7.70 -11.37 -1.94
N GLU A 94 -7.85 -10.07 -2.15
CA GLU A 94 -6.87 -9.07 -1.76
C GLU A 94 -7.28 -8.45 -0.42
N THR A 95 -6.36 -8.45 0.54
CA THR A 95 -6.58 -7.94 1.89
C THR A 95 -5.71 -6.71 2.11
N PRO A 96 -6.30 -5.57 2.54
CA PRO A 96 -5.52 -4.41 2.92
C PRO A 96 -4.75 -4.69 4.22
N VAL A 97 -3.47 -4.34 4.24
CA VAL A 97 -2.56 -4.45 5.38
C VAL A 97 -2.06 -3.05 5.70
N ALA A 98 -2.42 -2.53 6.86
CA ALA A 98 -2.00 -1.22 7.32
C ALA A 98 -0.76 -1.34 8.22
N PHE A 99 0.24 -0.53 7.92
CA PHE A 99 1.43 -0.33 8.72
C PHE A 99 1.38 1.07 9.32
N ASP A 100 0.70 1.20 10.43
CA ASP A 100 0.41 2.47 11.13
C ASP A 100 0.72 2.40 12.63
N LEU A 101 1.47 1.38 13.06
CA LEU A 101 1.76 1.11 14.45
C LEU A 101 2.75 2.13 15.01
N LEU A 102 2.44 2.66 16.20
CA LEU A 102 3.20 3.67 16.92
C LEU A 102 4.12 3.07 18.00
N GLY A 103 3.98 1.77 18.26
CA GLY A 103 4.68 1.06 19.34
C GLY A 103 6.20 1.12 19.18
N GLN A 104 6.89 1.44 20.26
CA GLN A 104 8.35 1.51 20.28
C GLN A 104 8.97 0.11 20.40
N GLU A 105 8.29 -0.78 21.12
CA GLU A 105 8.74 -2.14 21.31
C GLU A 105 8.52 -2.98 20.03
N LYS A 106 9.48 -3.86 19.74
CA LYS A 106 9.38 -4.74 18.56
C LYS A 106 8.15 -5.65 18.60
N SER A 107 7.77 -6.11 19.78
CA SER A 107 6.59 -6.97 20.01
C SER A 107 5.27 -6.30 19.61
N GLU A 108 5.22 -4.99 19.60
CA GLU A 108 4.00 -4.21 19.26
C GLU A 108 3.87 -3.91 17.76
N ARG A 109 4.84 -4.35 16.94
CA ARG A 109 4.91 -3.98 15.52
C ARG A 109 4.66 -5.15 14.57
N HIS A 110 3.90 -6.15 15.02
CA HIS A 110 3.46 -7.28 14.21
C HIS A 110 2.08 -7.00 13.61
N VAL A 111 1.94 -7.27 12.33
CA VAL A 111 0.68 -7.15 11.59
C VAL A 111 0.40 -8.48 10.91
N THR A 112 -0.84 -8.92 10.92
CA THR A 112 -1.25 -10.16 10.27
C THR A 112 -2.33 -9.90 9.22
N ALA A 113 -2.29 -10.67 8.15
CA ALA A 113 -3.35 -10.69 7.14
C ALA A 113 -3.73 -12.12 6.80
N THR A 114 -5.01 -12.36 6.64
CA THR A 114 -5.54 -13.66 6.23
C THR A 114 -6.03 -13.59 4.80
N LEU A 115 -5.49 -14.46 3.97
CA LEU A 115 -5.81 -14.60 2.55
C LEU A 115 -6.58 -15.90 2.35
N MET A 116 -7.72 -15.80 1.64
CA MET A 116 -8.57 -16.93 1.29
C MET A 116 -8.41 -17.24 -0.19
N LEU A 117 -8.07 -18.48 -0.52
CA LEU A 117 -7.99 -18.93 -1.91
C LEU A 117 -9.38 -18.96 -2.56
N THR A 118 -9.44 -18.49 -3.78
CA THR A 118 -10.63 -18.61 -4.64
C THR A 118 -10.70 -20.01 -5.27
N SER A 119 -11.80 -20.33 -5.98
CA SER A 119 -11.92 -21.56 -6.76
C SER A 119 -10.84 -21.69 -7.83
N ASP A 120 -10.39 -20.57 -8.40
CA ASP A 120 -9.33 -20.54 -9.42
C ASP A 120 -8.00 -21.11 -8.92
N ALA A 121 -7.77 -21.10 -7.62
CA ALA A 121 -6.55 -21.66 -7.02
C ALA A 121 -6.40 -23.17 -7.28
N GLU A 122 -7.49 -23.90 -7.50
CA GLU A 122 -7.44 -25.36 -7.76
C GLU A 122 -6.59 -25.70 -8.99
N ARG A 123 -6.55 -24.83 -9.97
CA ARG A 123 -5.71 -25.00 -11.19
C ARG A 123 -4.21 -24.95 -10.89
N PHE A 124 -3.85 -24.39 -9.74
CA PHE A 124 -2.46 -24.23 -9.31
C PHE A 124 -2.06 -25.24 -8.22
N ASN A 125 -2.91 -26.25 -7.97
CA ASN A 125 -2.59 -27.32 -7.01
C ASN A 125 -1.35 -28.10 -7.46
N GLY A 126 -0.37 -28.24 -6.59
CA GLY A 126 0.92 -28.86 -6.91
C GLY A 126 1.95 -27.91 -7.54
N THR A 127 1.70 -26.61 -7.54
CA THR A 127 2.61 -25.62 -8.10
C THR A 127 3.09 -24.60 -7.06
N ASN A 128 4.07 -23.79 -7.45
CA ASN A 128 4.48 -22.62 -6.68
C ASN A 128 3.54 -21.44 -6.94
N ILE A 129 3.13 -20.80 -5.89
CA ILE A 129 2.35 -19.57 -5.89
C ILE A 129 3.12 -18.48 -5.15
N GLU A 130 2.82 -17.21 -5.42
CA GLU A 130 3.52 -16.08 -4.81
C GLU A 130 2.56 -15.18 -4.03
N LEU A 131 2.92 -14.86 -2.79
CA LEU A 131 2.38 -13.70 -2.10
C LEU A 131 2.98 -12.47 -2.77
N ARG A 132 2.15 -11.57 -3.26
CA ARG A 132 2.56 -10.29 -3.80
C ARG A 132 1.80 -9.16 -3.13
N LEU A 133 2.45 -8.02 -3.08
CA LEU A 133 1.94 -6.83 -2.44
C LEU A 133 1.81 -5.72 -3.48
N ARG A 134 0.68 -5.02 -3.44
CA ARG A 134 0.42 -3.87 -4.30
C ARG A 134 0.14 -2.64 -3.45
N GLU A 135 0.60 -1.50 -3.89
CA GLU A 135 0.37 -0.22 -3.24
C GLU A 135 -0.18 0.79 -4.22
N LYS A 136 -1.05 1.69 -3.74
CA LYS A 136 -1.48 2.83 -4.52
C LYS A 136 -0.36 3.86 -4.59
N THR A 137 -0.09 4.32 -5.80
CA THR A 137 0.83 5.45 -5.98
C THR A 137 0.19 6.73 -5.45
N ASP A 138 0.95 7.52 -4.72
CA ASP A 138 0.52 8.81 -4.20
C ASP A 138 -0.13 9.67 -5.28
N GLY A 139 -1.34 10.15 -5.00
CA GLY A 139 -2.10 11.00 -5.90
C GLY A 139 -2.74 10.31 -7.10
N SER A 140 -2.66 8.99 -7.22
CA SER A 140 -3.29 8.22 -8.29
C SER A 140 -4.04 7.00 -7.75
N ASN A 141 -4.95 6.44 -8.58
CA ASN A 141 -5.59 5.15 -8.29
C ASN A 141 -4.83 3.96 -8.89
N VAL A 142 -3.63 4.18 -9.39
CA VAL A 142 -2.81 3.13 -9.99
C VAL A 142 -2.18 2.29 -8.88
N LEU A 143 -2.35 0.98 -8.97
CA LEU A 143 -1.72 0.01 -8.08
C LEU A 143 -0.39 -0.43 -8.69
N VAL A 144 0.67 -0.30 -7.92
CA VAL A 144 2.03 -0.73 -8.31
C VAL A 144 2.41 -1.94 -7.48
N MET A 145 2.99 -2.94 -8.14
CA MET A 145 3.54 -4.11 -7.48
C MET A 145 4.81 -3.73 -6.73
N LEU A 146 4.93 -4.20 -5.49
CA LEU A 146 6.14 -4.06 -4.70
C LEU A 146 7.11 -5.21 -4.99
N ASP A 147 8.41 -4.98 -4.81
CA ASP A 147 9.45 -6.00 -5.01
C ASP A 147 9.41 -7.09 -3.93
N GLN A 148 8.89 -6.77 -2.76
CA GLN A 148 8.75 -7.72 -1.66
C GLN A 148 7.69 -8.78 -1.98
N LYS A 149 8.11 -10.04 -1.93
CA LYS A 149 7.26 -11.19 -2.18
C LYS A 149 7.70 -12.40 -1.36
N ALA A 150 6.78 -13.35 -1.17
CA ALA A 150 7.08 -14.66 -0.60
C ALA A 150 6.51 -15.76 -1.46
N ARG A 151 7.20 -16.90 -1.52
CA ARG A 151 6.83 -18.03 -2.37
C ARG A 151 6.34 -19.19 -1.51
N TYR A 152 5.27 -19.84 -1.96
CA TYR A 152 4.69 -21.00 -1.31
C TYR A 152 4.45 -22.11 -2.31
N PHE A 153 4.75 -23.34 -1.93
CA PHE A 153 4.31 -24.53 -2.66
C PHE A 153 2.89 -24.88 -2.21
N PHE A 154 1.92 -24.70 -3.11
CA PHE A 154 0.52 -24.98 -2.84
C PHE A 154 0.19 -26.43 -3.17
N LYS A 155 -0.23 -27.21 -2.17
CA LYS A 155 -0.73 -28.57 -2.34
C LYS A 155 -1.83 -28.86 -1.35
N GLN A 156 -3.05 -28.74 -1.81
CA GLN A 156 -4.23 -29.13 -1.04
C GLN A 156 -4.33 -30.67 -1.03
N GLY A 157 -4.50 -31.25 0.15
CA GLY A 157 -4.79 -32.68 0.27
C GLY A 157 -6.12 -33.00 -0.41
N VAL A 158 -6.18 -34.11 -1.11
CA VAL A 158 -7.45 -34.67 -1.59
C VAL A 158 -8.24 -35.05 -0.33
N VAL A 159 -9.34 -34.36 -0.05
CA VAL A 159 -10.37 -34.90 0.85
C VAL A 159 -10.90 -36.11 0.09
N ALA A 160 -10.54 -37.31 0.54
CA ALA A 160 -11.22 -38.51 0.08
C ALA A 160 -12.69 -38.31 0.43
N ASP A 161 -13.52 -38.14 -0.59
CA ASP A 161 -14.96 -38.27 -0.45
C ASP A 161 -15.19 -39.71 0.04
N ASP A 162 -15.46 -39.85 1.33
CA ASP A 162 -15.91 -41.11 1.92
C ASP A 162 -17.40 -41.27 1.58
N ALA A 163 -17.66 -41.30 0.27
CA ALA A 163 -18.95 -41.59 -0.28
C ALA A 163 -18.98 -43.05 -0.68
N GLY A 164 -19.45 -43.88 0.23
CA GLY A 164 -19.96 -45.18 -0.16
C GLY A 164 -19.42 -46.38 0.60
N PHE A 165 -19.88 -46.62 1.77
CA PHE A 165 -20.09 -47.93 2.30
C PHE A 165 -21.36 -47.93 3.16
N PHE A 166 -22.48 -47.98 2.46
CA PHE A 166 -23.72 -48.57 2.97
C PHE A 166 -24.25 -49.47 1.86
N ASP A 167 -23.89 -50.73 1.92
CA ASP A 167 -24.69 -51.88 1.50
C ASP A 167 -25.30 -52.54 2.72
#